data_202a2f1fb460edd8db415479b4e3ae70
#
_entry.id   202a2f1fb460edd8db415479b4e3ae70
#
_cell.length_a   1.000
_cell.length_b   1.000
_cell.length_c   1.000
_cell.angle_alpha   90.00
_cell.angle_beta   90.00
_cell.angle_gamma   90.00
#
_symmetry.space_group_name_H-M   'P 1'
#
loop_
_entity.id
_entity.type
_entity.pdbx_description
1 polymer ?
#
loop_
_entity_poly.entity_id
_entity_poly.type
_entity_poly.pdbx_seq_one_letter_code
_entity_poly.pdbx_strand_id
1 'polypeptide(L)'
;MRDVNPQLRVTVVDYLRDAAAAQKVKSEYKLGESADEHDRNLVIFDSQKRTRVINGNALAEYTLEQVPNEKEREFQRKRTAFKAEMAFTSALLAVTSPNPLKAYFLQGHGEHRPDSGDDVRGYLKFAGLLQLNYIQVEPLSLLGTNEVPADCNLLIVAGPTTPIPDQVLEKIEQYLQSEQ
;
A
#
# COMPACT_ATOMS: atom_id res chain seq x y z
N MET A 1 -12.07 -12.78 -16.35
CA MET A 1 -11.81 -11.33 -16.22
C MET A 1 -12.03 -10.54 -17.52
N ARG A 2 -11.51 -11.00 -18.67
CA ARG A 2 -11.75 -10.32 -19.96
C ARG A 2 -13.25 -10.19 -20.34
N ASP A 3 -14.04 -11.15 -19.95
CA ASP A 3 -15.49 -11.16 -20.25
C ASP A 3 -16.30 -10.17 -19.38
N VAL A 4 -15.71 -9.65 -18.31
CA VAL A 4 -16.36 -8.72 -17.37
C VAL A 4 -15.99 -7.26 -17.68
N ASN A 5 -14.76 -7.01 -18.15
CA ASN A 5 -14.33 -5.66 -18.51
C ASN A 5 -13.41 -5.69 -19.75
N PRO A 6 -13.92 -5.26 -20.94
CA PRO A 6 -13.15 -5.26 -22.17
C PRO A 6 -11.95 -4.29 -22.18
N GLN A 7 -11.90 -3.32 -21.25
CA GLN A 7 -10.79 -2.41 -21.11
C GLN A 7 -9.60 -3.05 -20.39
N LEU A 8 -9.79 -4.17 -19.70
CA LEU A 8 -8.74 -4.87 -18.99
C LEU A 8 -8.00 -5.82 -19.93
N ARG A 9 -6.73 -5.55 -20.20
CA ARG A 9 -5.84 -6.41 -20.98
C ARG A 9 -4.92 -7.18 -20.02
N VAL A 10 -4.94 -8.50 -20.07
CA VAL A 10 -4.04 -9.37 -19.32
C VAL A 10 -3.07 -10.03 -20.29
N THR A 11 -1.77 -9.86 -20.03
CA THR A 11 -0.68 -10.54 -20.77
C THR A 11 0.11 -11.38 -19.78
N VAL A 12 0.35 -12.62 -20.14
CA VAL A 12 1.18 -13.54 -19.33
C VAL A 12 2.48 -13.78 -20.09
N VAL A 13 3.60 -13.58 -19.41
CA VAL A 13 4.94 -13.81 -19.96
C VAL A 13 5.62 -14.90 -19.13
N ASP A 14 5.98 -16.00 -19.79
CA ASP A 14 6.79 -17.05 -19.18
C ASP A 14 8.27 -16.71 -19.39
N TYR A 15 8.92 -16.24 -18.33
CA TYR A 15 10.32 -15.78 -18.42
C TYR A 15 11.32 -16.90 -18.74
N LEU A 16 10.96 -18.19 -18.53
CA LEU A 16 11.81 -19.33 -18.87
C LEU A 16 11.67 -19.74 -20.34
N ARG A 17 10.46 -19.65 -20.88
CA ARG A 17 10.15 -20.10 -22.24
C ARG A 17 10.24 -18.98 -23.26
N ASP A 18 9.97 -17.73 -22.85
CA ASP A 18 10.01 -16.57 -23.73
C ASP A 18 10.95 -15.49 -23.18
N ALA A 19 12.25 -15.73 -23.36
CA ALA A 19 13.29 -14.80 -22.91
C ALA A 19 13.20 -13.44 -23.60
N ALA A 20 12.74 -13.37 -24.86
CA ALA A 20 12.61 -12.13 -25.60
C ALA A 20 11.48 -11.25 -25.04
N ALA A 21 10.30 -11.84 -24.76
CA ALA A 21 9.21 -11.12 -24.11
C ALA A 21 9.58 -10.71 -22.68
N ALA A 22 10.27 -11.57 -21.93
CA ALA A 22 10.75 -11.24 -20.59
C ALA A 22 11.71 -10.04 -20.59
N GLN A 23 12.68 -10.01 -21.51
CA GLN A 23 13.61 -8.90 -21.65
C GLN A 23 12.91 -7.60 -22.03
N LYS A 24 11.90 -7.66 -22.91
CA LYS A 24 11.08 -6.51 -23.28
C LYS A 24 10.36 -5.93 -22.05
N VAL A 25 9.70 -6.77 -21.24
CA VAL A 25 9.01 -6.36 -20.02
C VAL A 25 9.99 -5.74 -19.02
N LYS A 26 11.15 -6.36 -18.81
CA LYS A 26 12.20 -5.80 -17.92
C LYS A 26 12.62 -4.40 -18.35
N SER A 27 12.86 -4.21 -19.64
CA SER A 27 13.27 -2.93 -20.21
C SER A 27 12.15 -1.87 -20.10
N GLU A 28 10.92 -2.24 -20.44
CA GLU A 28 9.76 -1.35 -20.47
C GLU A 28 9.41 -0.83 -19.08
N TYR A 29 9.44 -1.72 -18.08
CA TYR A 29 9.09 -1.39 -16.69
C TYR A 29 10.30 -1.09 -15.80
N LYS A 30 11.50 -1.00 -16.38
CA LYS A 30 12.76 -0.71 -15.65
C LYS A 30 12.96 -1.62 -14.44
N LEU A 31 12.62 -2.89 -14.58
CA LEU A 31 12.83 -3.88 -13.54
C LEU A 31 14.33 -4.14 -13.40
N GLY A 32 14.82 -4.19 -12.14
CA GLY A 32 16.23 -4.35 -11.86
C GLY A 32 16.84 -5.63 -12.48
N GLU A 33 18.14 -5.62 -12.70
CA GLU A 33 18.89 -6.77 -13.24
C GLU A 33 19.16 -7.86 -12.18
N SER A 34 18.65 -7.70 -10.95
CA SER A 34 18.90 -8.68 -9.91
C SER A 34 18.31 -10.04 -10.30
N ALA A 35 19.19 -11.02 -10.33
CA ALA A 35 18.87 -12.41 -10.66
C ALA A 35 18.17 -13.15 -9.51
N ASP A 36 17.71 -12.44 -8.50
CA ASP A 36 17.07 -13.02 -7.33
C ASP A 36 15.74 -13.68 -7.72
N GLU A 37 15.51 -14.88 -7.19
CA GLU A 37 14.26 -15.63 -7.38
C GLU A 37 13.01 -14.80 -7.02
N HIS A 38 13.17 -13.77 -6.20
CA HIS A 38 12.10 -12.87 -5.77
C HIS A 38 11.57 -11.98 -6.89
N ASP A 39 12.37 -11.72 -7.94
CA ASP A 39 11.98 -10.88 -9.07
C ASP A 39 11.33 -11.65 -10.23
N ARG A 40 11.03 -12.93 -10.04
CA ARG A 40 10.52 -13.80 -11.11
C ARG A 40 9.00 -13.86 -11.19
N ASN A 41 8.32 -13.69 -10.05
CA ASN A 41 6.86 -13.74 -9.97
C ASN A 41 6.29 -12.35 -9.75
N LEU A 42 6.22 -11.56 -10.80
CA LEU A 42 5.73 -10.20 -10.72
C LEU A 42 4.35 -10.08 -11.37
N VAL A 43 3.49 -9.29 -10.75
CA VAL A 43 2.24 -8.82 -11.35
C VAL A 43 2.36 -7.33 -11.55
N ILE A 44 2.28 -6.88 -12.81
CA ILE A 44 2.44 -5.48 -13.19
C ILE A 44 1.08 -4.93 -13.57
N PHE A 45 0.68 -3.87 -12.90
CA PHE A 45 -0.49 -3.07 -13.24
C PHE A 45 0.00 -1.80 -13.94
N ASP A 46 -0.52 -1.54 -15.11
CA ASP A 46 -0.16 -0.37 -15.92
C ASP A 46 -1.41 0.30 -16.47
N SER A 47 -1.53 1.61 -16.27
CA SER A 47 -2.59 2.44 -16.79
C SER A 47 -2.12 3.88 -16.92
N GLN A 48 -2.26 4.49 -18.11
CA GLN A 48 -1.97 5.89 -18.36
C GLN A 48 -0.58 6.33 -17.86
N LYS A 49 0.46 5.51 -18.09
CA LYS A 49 1.85 5.72 -17.65
C LYS A 49 2.04 5.62 -16.10
N ARG A 50 1.06 5.15 -15.38
CA ARG A 50 1.19 4.82 -13.96
C ARG A 50 1.34 3.32 -13.83
N THR A 51 2.41 2.90 -13.17
CA THR A 51 2.76 1.49 -13.03
C THR A 51 2.84 1.12 -11.55
N ARG A 52 2.34 -0.07 -11.22
CA ARG A 52 2.54 -0.71 -9.91
C ARG A 52 2.98 -2.15 -10.12
N VAL A 53 4.00 -2.54 -9.38
CA VAL A 53 4.57 -3.89 -9.43
C VAL A 53 4.31 -4.56 -8.09
N ILE A 54 3.70 -5.74 -8.14
CA ILE A 54 3.47 -6.57 -6.96
C ILE A 54 4.30 -7.83 -7.11
N ASN A 55 5.06 -8.16 -6.07
CA ASN A 55 5.77 -9.43 -6.01
C ASN A 55 4.80 -10.54 -5.63
N GLY A 56 4.73 -11.60 -6.44
CA GLY A 56 3.86 -12.75 -6.21
C GLY A 56 4.12 -13.47 -4.89
N ASN A 57 5.37 -13.41 -4.39
CA ASN A 57 5.71 -13.98 -3.09
C ASN A 57 5.10 -13.22 -1.90
N ALA A 58 4.77 -11.94 -2.08
CA ALA A 58 4.08 -11.13 -1.06
C ALA A 58 2.57 -11.38 -1.01
N LEU A 59 2.00 -12.10 -1.97
CA LEU A 59 0.56 -12.36 -2.06
C LEU A 59 0.07 -13.46 -1.11
N ALA A 60 0.98 -14.21 -0.50
CA ALA A 60 0.63 -15.28 0.43
C ALA A 60 1.57 -15.30 1.63
N GLU A 61 1.00 -15.53 2.79
CA GLU A 61 1.74 -15.81 4.01
C GLU A 61 1.91 -17.31 4.19
N TYR A 62 3.10 -17.70 4.67
CA TYR A 62 3.42 -19.09 4.93
C TYR A 62 3.98 -19.25 6.34
N THR A 63 3.57 -20.30 7.03
CA THR A 63 4.23 -20.79 8.25
C THR A 63 4.98 -22.08 7.95
N LEU A 64 6.04 -22.35 8.71
CA LEU A 64 6.73 -23.62 8.70
C LEU A 64 6.07 -24.52 9.73
N GLU A 65 5.39 -25.59 9.31
CA GLU A 65 4.90 -26.63 10.18
C GLU A 65 5.89 -27.79 10.18
N GLN A 66 6.19 -28.31 11.37
CA GLN A 66 7.00 -29.51 11.50
C GLN A 66 6.11 -30.71 11.16
N VAL A 67 6.51 -31.47 10.14
CA VAL A 67 5.85 -32.73 9.80
C VAL A 67 6.43 -33.83 10.69
N PRO A 68 5.60 -34.61 11.38
CA PRO A 68 6.09 -35.74 12.15
C PRO A 68 6.69 -36.78 11.21
N ASN A 69 7.99 -36.89 11.22
CA ASN A 69 8.71 -37.94 10.52
C ASN A 69 9.62 -38.67 11.51
N GLU A 70 9.64 -39.99 11.48
CA GLU A 70 10.32 -40.84 12.48
C GLU A 70 11.85 -40.71 12.45
N LYS A 71 12.44 -40.10 11.42
CA LYS A 71 13.89 -40.07 11.21
C LYS A 71 14.52 -38.68 11.11
N GLU A 72 13.80 -37.66 10.69
CA GLU A 72 14.33 -36.30 10.54
C GLU A 72 13.25 -35.23 10.81
N ARG A 73 13.66 -34.05 11.27
CA ARG A 73 12.78 -32.90 11.44
C ARG A 73 12.53 -32.27 10.07
N GLU A 74 11.50 -32.70 9.38
CA GLU A 74 11.07 -32.07 8.13
C GLU A 74 10.14 -30.89 8.43
N PHE A 75 10.39 -29.75 7.77
CA PHE A 75 9.54 -28.57 7.83
C PHE A 75 8.85 -28.39 6.49
N GLN A 76 7.53 -28.30 6.52
CA GLN A 76 6.74 -28.01 5.33
C GLN A 76 6.16 -26.58 5.39
N ARG A 77 6.25 -25.88 4.26
CA ARG A 77 5.62 -24.56 4.12
C ARG A 77 4.11 -24.72 3.95
N LYS A 78 3.34 -24.23 4.90
CA LYS A 78 1.89 -24.18 4.84
C LYS A 78 1.42 -22.74 4.62
N ARG A 79 0.62 -22.54 3.58
CA ARG A 79 0.02 -21.22 3.34
C ARG A 79 -1.07 -20.94 4.38
N THR A 80 -0.92 -19.83 5.11
CA THR A 80 -1.83 -19.40 6.19
C THR A 80 -2.78 -18.32 5.75
N ALA A 81 -2.36 -17.44 4.83
CA ALA A 81 -3.20 -16.38 4.31
C ALA A 81 -2.93 -16.10 2.83
N PHE A 82 -3.93 -15.59 2.13
CA PHE A 82 -3.83 -15.13 0.74
C PHE A 82 -4.33 -13.69 0.66
N LYS A 83 -3.43 -12.75 0.35
CA LYS A 83 -3.67 -11.31 0.37
C LYS A 83 -3.81 -10.69 -1.02
N ALA A 84 -3.89 -11.50 -2.06
CA ALA A 84 -3.87 -11.02 -3.44
C ALA A 84 -5.05 -10.09 -3.77
N GLU A 85 -6.24 -10.33 -3.23
CA GLU A 85 -7.41 -9.50 -3.49
C GLU A 85 -7.16 -8.06 -3.07
N MET A 86 -6.73 -7.85 -1.82
CA MET A 86 -6.41 -6.52 -1.30
C MET A 86 -5.28 -5.87 -2.09
N ALA A 87 -4.18 -6.60 -2.34
CA ALA A 87 -3.04 -6.08 -3.07
C ALA A 87 -3.39 -5.67 -4.51
N PHE A 88 -4.20 -6.48 -5.20
CA PHE A 88 -4.61 -6.20 -6.58
C PHE A 88 -5.60 -5.04 -6.65
N THR A 89 -6.55 -4.96 -5.73
CA THR A 89 -7.50 -3.85 -5.66
C THR A 89 -6.77 -2.54 -5.39
N SER A 90 -5.87 -2.52 -4.43
CA SER A 90 -5.06 -1.32 -4.11
C SER A 90 -4.19 -0.89 -5.29
N ALA A 91 -3.53 -1.85 -5.96
CA ALA A 91 -2.70 -1.54 -7.13
C ALA A 91 -3.54 -1.03 -8.31
N LEU A 92 -4.72 -1.61 -8.54
CA LEU A 92 -5.63 -1.18 -9.59
C LEU A 92 -6.11 0.25 -9.34
N LEU A 93 -6.56 0.54 -8.13
CA LEU A 93 -6.95 1.90 -7.72
C LEU A 93 -5.80 2.89 -7.89
N ALA A 94 -4.59 2.51 -7.47
CA ALA A 94 -3.41 3.39 -7.58
C ALA A 94 -3.02 3.72 -9.03
N VAL A 95 -3.24 2.82 -9.99
CA VAL A 95 -2.92 3.11 -11.41
C VAL A 95 -4.06 3.76 -12.17
N THR A 96 -5.31 3.60 -11.72
CA THR A 96 -6.48 4.18 -12.39
C THR A 96 -6.86 5.54 -11.84
N SER A 97 -6.57 5.84 -10.57
CA SER A 97 -6.87 7.13 -9.95
C SER A 97 -5.89 8.22 -10.43
N PRO A 98 -6.37 9.38 -10.90
CA PRO A 98 -5.50 10.46 -11.36
C PRO A 98 -4.67 11.06 -10.22
N ASN A 99 -5.23 11.10 -9.03
CA ASN A 99 -4.59 11.62 -7.82
C ASN A 99 -4.30 10.47 -6.85
N PRO A 100 -3.11 10.40 -6.25
CA PRO A 100 -2.83 9.45 -5.19
C PRO A 100 -3.71 9.77 -3.98
N LEU A 101 -4.23 8.72 -3.32
CA LEU A 101 -4.93 8.89 -2.05
C LEU A 101 -3.95 9.39 -0.98
N LYS A 102 -4.39 10.36 -0.18
CA LYS A 102 -3.59 10.95 0.89
C LYS A 102 -4.29 10.85 2.24
N ALA A 103 -3.53 10.43 3.24
CA ALA A 103 -3.91 10.42 4.64
C ALA A 103 -3.07 11.46 5.39
N TYR A 104 -3.73 12.36 6.07
CA TYR A 104 -3.08 13.38 6.89
C TYR A 104 -3.24 13.06 8.37
N PHE A 105 -2.13 13.06 9.11
CA PHE A 105 -2.11 12.93 10.56
C PHE A 105 -2.07 14.30 11.20
N LEU A 106 -3.13 14.66 11.91
CA LEU A 106 -3.18 15.91 12.68
C LEU A 106 -2.06 15.92 13.72
N GLN A 107 -1.39 17.05 13.82
CA GLN A 107 -0.29 17.30 14.77
C GLN A 107 -0.43 18.68 15.39
N GLY A 108 -0.01 18.82 16.65
CA GLY A 108 0.01 20.09 17.36
C GLY A 108 -0.62 20.04 18.76
N HIS A 109 -1.34 18.94 19.08
CA HIS A 109 -2.03 18.77 20.35
C HIS A 109 -1.57 17.51 21.09
N GLY A 110 -0.32 17.06 20.81
CA GLY A 110 0.30 15.89 21.41
C GLY A 110 -0.19 14.57 20.83
N GLU A 111 -0.68 14.58 19.60
CA GLU A 111 -1.10 13.38 18.87
C GLU A 111 0.06 12.44 18.61
N HIS A 112 -0.28 11.20 18.41
CA HIS A 112 0.66 10.14 18.04
C HIS A 112 1.17 10.37 16.61
N ARG A 113 2.48 10.16 16.41
CA ARG A 113 3.15 10.48 15.16
C ARG A 113 3.21 9.28 14.21
N PRO A 114 2.98 9.49 12.89
CA PRO A 114 3.07 8.43 11.90
C PRO A 114 4.50 7.92 11.65
N ASP A 115 5.52 8.70 12.01
CA ASP A 115 6.93 8.37 11.86
C ASP A 115 7.58 7.80 13.14
N SER A 116 6.81 7.69 14.23
CA SER A 116 7.30 7.14 15.50
C SER A 116 7.16 5.63 15.55
N GLY A 117 8.26 4.95 15.87
CA GLY A 117 8.31 3.51 16.11
C GLY A 117 8.07 3.11 17.57
N ASP A 118 7.63 4.02 18.44
CA ASP A 118 7.28 3.71 19.83
C ASP A 118 6.15 2.68 19.88
N ASP A 119 6.30 1.64 20.72
CA ASP A 119 5.35 0.53 20.76
C ASP A 119 3.97 0.90 21.33
N VAL A 120 3.88 1.99 22.10
CA VAL A 120 2.64 2.44 22.77
C VAL A 120 2.00 3.62 22.04
N ARG A 121 2.82 4.55 21.54
CA ARG A 121 2.37 5.84 20.98
C ARG A 121 2.77 6.03 19.52
N GLY A 122 3.51 5.09 18.93
CA GLY A 122 3.95 5.19 17.55
C GLY A 122 2.93 4.60 16.57
N TYR A 123 2.73 5.31 15.46
CA TYR A 123 1.86 4.88 14.37
C TYR A 123 2.63 4.47 13.12
N LEU A 124 3.96 4.24 13.23
CA LEU A 124 4.80 3.84 12.10
C LEU A 124 4.29 2.59 11.39
N LYS A 125 3.85 1.57 12.15
CA LYS A 125 3.29 0.34 11.58
C LYS A 125 1.99 0.60 10.80
N PHE A 126 1.12 1.45 11.34
CA PHE A 126 -0.14 1.81 10.69
C PHE A 126 0.12 2.68 9.44
N ALA A 127 1.00 3.67 9.54
CA ALA A 127 1.43 4.46 8.39
C ALA A 127 2.03 3.57 7.28
N GLY A 128 2.85 2.58 7.66
CA GLY A 128 3.39 1.58 6.74
C GLY A 128 2.30 0.75 6.04
N LEU A 129 1.23 0.37 6.74
CA LEU A 129 0.09 -0.32 6.13
C LEU A 129 -0.64 0.57 5.12
N LEU A 130 -0.83 1.87 5.42
CA LEU A 130 -1.40 2.81 4.46
C LEU A 130 -0.52 2.95 3.22
N GLN A 131 0.79 3.09 3.38
CA GLN A 131 1.76 3.20 2.29
C GLN A 131 1.82 1.92 1.44
N LEU A 132 1.73 0.73 2.05
CA LEU A 132 1.62 -0.54 1.33
C LEU A 132 0.36 -0.61 0.46
N ASN A 133 -0.69 0.13 0.84
CA ASN A 133 -1.92 0.26 0.06
C ASN A 133 -1.91 1.51 -0.85
N TYR A 134 -0.72 2.06 -1.13
CA TYR A 134 -0.50 3.22 -2.01
C TYR A 134 -1.20 4.51 -1.54
N ILE A 135 -1.46 4.63 -0.24
CA ILE A 135 -1.94 5.86 0.39
C ILE A 135 -0.72 6.63 0.90
N GLN A 136 -0.54 7.85 0.43
CA GLN A 136 0.50 8.74 0.92
C GLN A 136 0.15 9.21 2.33
N VAL A 137 1.14 9.23 3.22
CA VAL A 137 0.95 9.63 4.62
C VAL A 137 1.76 10.89 4.88
N GLU A 138 1.10 11.95 5.31
CA GLU A 138 1.72 13.24 5.61
C GLU A 138 1.27 13.76 6.98
N PRO A 139 2.15 14.43 7.75
CA PRO A 139 1.73 15.17 8.94
C PRO A 139 1.02 16.47 8.53
N LEU A 140 0.02 16.89 9.31
CA LEU A 140 -0.74 18.11 9.09
C LEU A 140 -0.82 18.93 10.37
N SER A 141 -0.51 20.21 10.31
CA SER A 141 -0.78 21.16 11.38
C SER A 141 -1.81 22.18 10.91
N LEU A 142 -2.89 22.32 11.67
CA LEU A 142 -3.96 23.29 11.42
C LEU A 142 -3.80 24.57 12.25
N LEU A 143 -2.64 24.78 12.84
CA LEU A 143 -2.34 26.00 13.60
C LEU A 143 -2.22 27.21 12.68
N GLY A 144 -2.69 28.35 13.14
CA GLY A 144 -2.68 29.59 12.38
C GLY A 144 -3.69 29.57 11.22
N THR A 145 -3.25 29.95 10.02
CA THR A 145 -4.11 30.07 8.81
C THR A 145 -4.18 28.79 7.97
N ASN A 146 -3.51 27.72 8.40
CA ASN A 146 -3.50 26.45 7.66
C ASN A 146 -4.89 25.82 7.72
N GLU A 147 -5.34 25.27 6.60
CA GLU A 147 -6.59 24.52 6.47
C GLU A 147 -6.31 23.07 6.09
N VAL A 148 -7.32 22.21 6.14
CA VAL A 148 -7.17 20.85 5.63
C VAL A 148 -6.97 20.90 4.12
N PRO A 149 -5.91 20.27 3.59
CA PRO A 149 -5.63 20.29 2.16
C PRO A 149 -6.78 19.69 1.33
N ALA A 150 -7.08 20.28 0.19
CA ALA A 150 -8.15 19.80 -0.71
C ALA A 150 -7.90 18.39 -1.28
N ASP A 151 -6.70 17.87 -1.18
CA ASP A 151 -6.33 16.50 -1.58
C ASP A 151 -6.32 15.52 -0.39
N CYS A 152 -6.85 15.94 0.76
CA CYS A 152 -7.02 15.07 1.94
C CYS A 152 -8.19 14.10 1.70
N ASN A 153 -7.88 12.81 1.60
CA ASN A 153 -8.88 11.75 1.52
C ASN A 153 -9.17 11.10 2.88
N LEU A 154 -8.23 11.22 3.81
CA LEU A 154 -8.37 10.68 5.16
C LEU A 154 -7.66 11.59 6.15
N LEU A 155 -8.41 12.16 7.09
CA LEU A 155 -7.86 12.92 8.22
C LEU A 155 -7.82 12.03 9.46
N ILE A 156 -6.64 11.89 10.06
CA ILE A 156 -6.41 11.04 11.23
C ILE A 156 -6.06 11.89 12.43
N VAL A 157 -6.87 11.80 13.48
CA VAL A 157 -6.63 12.43 14.79
C VAL A 157 -6.30 11.33 15.79
N ALA A 158 -5.00 11.14 16.05
CA ALA A 158 -4.51 9.98 16.78
C ALA A 158 -4.16 10.32 18.23
N GLY A 159 -5.13 10.22 19.13
CA GLY A 159 -4.94 10.35 20.57
C GLY A 159 -4.34 11.69 21.02
N PRO A 160 -4.99 12.83 20.79
CA PRO A 160 -4.53 14.13 21.29
C PRO A 160 -4.43 14.11 22.82
N THR A 161 -3.34 14.62 23.36
CA THR A 161 -3.11 14.70 24.81
C THR A 161 -3.47 16.05 25.41
N THR A 162 -3.66 17.05 24.57
CA THR A 162 -4.15 18.39 24.96
C THR A 162 -5.45 18.70 24.21
N PRO A 163 -6.33 19.55 24.76
CA PRO A 163 -7.57 19.94 24.09
C PRO A 163 -7.28 20.56 22.72
N ILE A 164 -8.04 20.17 21.73
CA ILE A 164 -8.01 20.77 20.39
C ILE A 164 -8.78 22.09 20.46
N PRO A 165 -8.21 23.24 20.06
CA PRO A 165 -8.89 24.52 20.07
C PRO A 165 -10.09 24.57 19.13
N ASP A 166 -11.13 25.34 19.46
CA ASP A 166 -12.33 25.48 18.65
C ASP A 166 -12.03 25.91 17.22
N GLN A 167 -11.07 26.79 17.00
CA GLN A 167 -10.64 27.19 15.65
C GLN A 167 -10.12 26.02 14.78
N VAL A 168 -9.50 25.03 15.40
CA VAL A 168 -9.03 23.82 14.69
C VAL A 168 -10.20 22.89 14.43
N LEU A 169 -11.14 22.77 15.37
CA LEU A 169 -12.35 21.99 15.21
C LEU A 169 -13.23 22.55 14.09
N GLU A 170 -13.39 23.86 14.00
CA GLU A 170 -14.13 24.53 12.91
C GLU A 170 -13.55 24.18 11.53
N LYS A 171 -12.21 24.13 11.39
CA LYS A 171 -11.56 23.73 10.13
C LYS A 171 -11.83 22.27 9.77
N ILE A 172 -11.84 21.39 10.77
CA ILE A 172 -12.18 19.98 10.58
C ILE A 172 -13.65 19.83 10.17
N GLU A 173 -14.56 20.59 10.80
CA GLU A 173 -15.98 20.59 10.43
C GLU A 173 -16.19 21.10 8.99
N GLN A 174 -15.52 22.15 8.58
CA GLN A 174 -15.56 22.66 7.21
C GLN A 174 -15.11 21.61 6.20
N TYR A 175 -14.02 20.91 6.50
CA TYR A 175 -13.54 19.79 5.67
C TYR A 175 -14.62 18.69 5.54
N LEU A 176 -15.22 18.25 6.65
CA LEU A 176 -16.25 17.23 6.64
C LEU A 176 -17.51 17.64 5.87
N GLN A 177 -17.84 18.95 5.85
CA GLN A 177 -18.97 19.47 5.10
C GLN A 177 -18.69 19.64 3.60
N SER A 178 -17.42 19.81 3.22
CA SER A 178 -17.03 20.00 1.82
C SER A 178 -17.02 18.70 0.99
N GLU A 179 -17.06 17.54 1.63
CA GLU A 179 -17.06 16.22 0.97
C GLU A 179 -18.48 15.66 0.70
N GLN A 180 -19.54 16.43 0.92
CA GLN A 180 -20.91 16.09 0.53
C GLN A 180 -21.30 16.77 -0.78
#